data_335a81d7756b7120877922e8959e8bd8
#
_entry.id   335a81d7756b7120877922e8959e8bd8
#
_cell.length_a   1.000
_cell.length_b   1.000
_cell.length_c   1.000
_cell.angle_alpha   90.00
_cell.angle_beta   90.00
_cell.angle_gamma   90.00
#
_symmetry.space_group_name_H-M   'P 1'
#
loop_
_entity.id
_entity.type
_entity.pdbx_description
1 polymer ?
#
loop_
_entity_poly.entity_id
_entity_poly.type
_entity_poly.pdbx_seq_one_letter_code
_entity_poly.pdbx_strand_id
1 'polypeptide(L)'
;MKIVLQKAIALSGFCSRRKAEVLIENNEIKINGQIAKKGDKVDLKKDKIEIRGKKLSSQPEAIYLMLNKPRGYTCTNRRFPNEKNIFDLLPNKERLFAVGRLDKDSRGLVLLTNNGDLAFKLSHPSFEHKKEYQVKLKEKVEKPKLISEKFIKGIDIGENDGIVKAVGAEYLQNNIFIITLSEGKKRQIRRMFNYFKLTILDLKRISLSGIFLGNLEEGKWRNLNKKEIEYLLNK
;
A
#
# COMPACT_ATOMS: atom_id res chain seq x y z
N MET A 1 17.17 -11.13 -19.18
CA MET A 1 16.88 -9.65 -19.10
C MET A 1 17.65 -9.08 -17.91
N LYS A 2 18.46 -8.05 -18.16
CA LYS A 2 19.25 -7.42 -17.08
C LYS A 2 18.41 -6.42 -16.29
N ILE A 3 18.48 -6.48 -14.95
CA ILE A 3 17.85 -5.54 -14.02
C ILE A 3 18.90 -4.89 -13.12
N VAL A 4 18.61 -3.72 -12.57
CA VAL A 4 19.53 -3.01 -11.68
C VAL A 4 19.78 -3.86 -10.42
N LEU A 5 21.03 -3.95 -9.97
CA LEU A 5 21.50 -4.83 -8.89
C LEU A 5 20.69 -4.69 -7.59
N GLN A 6 20.41 -3.46 -7.12
CA GLN A 6 19.61 -3.26 -5.92
C GLN A 6 18.15 -3.76 -6.07
N LYS A 7 17.61 -3.79 -7.30
CA LYS A 7 16.30 -4.43 -7.56
C LYS A 7 16.42 -5.95 -7.47
N ALA A 8 17.48 -6.54 -8.02
CA ALA A 8 17.74 -7.98 -7.94
C ALA A 8 17.83 -8.47 -6.49
N ILE A 9 18.59 -7.75 -5.66
CA ILE A 9 18.75 -8.04 -4.23
C ILE A 9 17.42 -7.90 -3.47
N ALA A 10 16.63 -6.87 -3.81
CA ALA A 10 15.33 -6.69 -3.17
C ALA A 10 14.31 -7.77 -3.58
N LEU A 11 14.35 -8.27 -4.82
CA LEU A 11 13.51 -9.36 -5.32
C LEU A 11 13.83 -10.71 -4.65
N SER A 12 15.09 -10.95 -4.27
CA SER A 12 15.44 -12.15 -3.50
C SER A 12 14.94 -12.13 -2.05
N GLY A 13 14.35 -11.01 -1.61
CA GLY A 13 13.88 -10.85 -0.22
C GLY A 13 14.98 -10.47 0.79
N PHE A 14 16.26 -10.41 0.38
CA PHE A 14 17.38 -10.17 1.29
C PHE A 14 17.28 -8.85 2.04
N CYS A 15 17.07 -7.72 1.34
CA CYS A 15 16.89 -6.41 1.98
C CYS A 15 16.13 -5.42 1.09
N SER A 16 15.94 -4.16 1.55
CA SER A 16 15.34 -3.10 0.73
C SER A 16 16.31 -2.62 -0.35
N ARG A 17 15.77 -2.05 -1.45
CA ARG A 17 16.58 -1.41 -2.50
C ARG A 17 17.55 -0.38 -1.91
N ARG A 18 17.08 0.48 -0.98
CA ARG A 18 17.93 1.46 -0.28
C ARG A 18 19.01 0.82 0.56
N LYS A 19 18.70 -0.27 1.28
CA LYS A 19 19.70 -0.99 2.05
C LYS A 19 20.71 -1.70 1.14
N ALA A 20 20.25 -2.22 0.00
CA ALA A 20 21.14 -2.80 -1.01
C ALA A 20 22.11 -1.75 -1.60
N GLU A 21 21.65 -0.51 -1.85
CA GLU A 21 22.52 0.59 -2.29
C GLU A 21 23.63 0.88 -1.28
N VAL A 22 23.30 0.93 0.02
CA VAL A 22 24.32 1.09 1.08
C VAL A 22 25.32 -0.08 1.10
N LEU A 23 24.87 -1.32 0.91
CA LEU A 23 25.76 -2.48 0.84
C LEU A 23 26.69 -2.43 -0.39
N ILE A 24 26.19 -1.91 -1.53
CA ILE A 24 27.02 -1.70 -2.74
C ILE A 24 28.07 -0.63 -2.46
N GLU A 25 27.68 0.51 -1.87
CA GLU A 25 28.58 1.62 -1.54
C GLU A 25 29.67 1.18 -0.53
N ASN A 26 29.37 0.24 0.35
CA ASN A 26 30.34 -0.35 1.30
C ASN A 26 31.19 -1.48 0.70
N ASN A 27 31.12 -1.75 -0.61
CA ASN A 27 31.84 -2.85 -1.29
C ASN A 27 31.53 -4.26 -0.72
N GLU A 28 30.34 -4.45 -0.13
CA GLU A 28 29.93 -5.71 0.49
C GLU A 28 29.32 -6.70 -0.51
N ILE A 29 29.18 -6.31 -1.78
CA ILE A 29 28.52 -7.09 -2.84
C ILE A 29 29.49 -7.37 -3.97
N LYS A 30 29.49 -8.61 -4.47
CA LYS A 30 30.23 -9.04 -5.64
C LYS A 30 29.29 -9.59 -6.71
N ILE A 31 29.63 -9.32 -7.97
CA ILE A 31 29.00 -9.91 -9.15
C ILE A 31 30.09 -10.70 -9.88
N ASN A 32 29.90 -12.01 -10.04
CA ASN A 32 30.86 -12.90 -10.69
C ASN A 32 32.30 -12.77 -10.12
N GLY A 33 32.39 -12.56 -8.78
CA GLY A 33 33.66 -12.41 -8.06
C GLY A 33 34.22 -10.98 -8.00
N GLN A 34 33.71 -10.03 -8.81
CA GLN A 34 34.16 -8.63 -8.84
C GLN A 34 33.29 -7.75 -7.93
N ILE A 35 33.88 -6.73 -7.29
CA ILE A 35 33.13 -5.77 -6.44
C ILE A 35 32.13 -5.02 -7.30
N ALA A 36 30.87 -5.02 -6.86
CA ALA A 36 29.77 -4.34 -7.54
C ALA A 36 29.81 -2.82 -7.34
N LYS A 37 29.35 -2.08 -8.35
CA LYS A 37 29.24 -0.62 -8.34
C LYS A 37 27.79 -0.18 -8.41
N LYS A 38 27.52 1.05 -7.96
CA LYS A 38 26.20 1.68 -8.08
C LYS A 38 25.81 1.81 -9.56
N GLY A 39 24.61 1.33 -9.88
CA GLY A 39 24.10 1.32 -11.26
C GLY A 39 24.34 0.01 -12.02
N ASP A 40 25.12 -0.91 -11.50
CA ASP A 40 25.35 -2.22 -12.12
C ASP A 40 24.01 -2.94 -12.39
N LYS A 41 23.98 -3.63 -13.54
CA LYS A 41 22.84 -4.45 -13.97
C LYS A 41 23.23 -5.91 -14.03
N VAL A 42 22.37 -6.77 -13.53
CA VAL A 42 22.59 -8.22 -13.48
C VAL A 42 21.48 -9.00 -14.16
N ASP A 43 21.83 -10.15 -14.72
CA ASP A 43 20.88 -11.16 -15.18
C ASP A 43 20.81 -12.28 -14.13
N LEU A 44 19.68 -12.37 -13.40
CA LEU A 44 19.50 -13.33 -12.32
C LEU A 44 19.65 -14.81 -12.73
N LYS A 45 19.58 -15.10 -14.05
CA LYS A 45 19.77 -16.46 -14.57
C LYS A 45 21.22 -16.80 -14.86
N LYS A 46 22.09 -15.78 -15.06
CA LYS A 46 23.47 -15.93 -15.53
C LYS A 46 24.51 -15.48 -14.51
N ASP A 47 24.21 -14.39 -13.78
CA ASP A 47 25.18 -13.76 -12.90
C ASP A 47 25.10 -14.32 -11.48
N LYS A 48 26.27 -14.59 -10.89
CA LYS A 48 26.42 -14.98 -9.51
C LYS A 48 26.57 -13.73 -8.64
N ILE A 49 25.60 -13.49 -7.76
CA ILE A 49 25.62 -12.36 -6.83
C ILE A 49 25.99 -12.90 -5.45
N GLU A 50 26.93 -12.26 -4.78
CA GLU A 50 27.36 -12.58 -3.44
C GLU A 50 27.28 -11.35 -2.54
N ILE A 51 26.75 -11.51 -1.34
CA ILE A 51 26.67 -10.48 -0.31
C ILE A 51 27.44 -10.98 0.92
N ARG A 52 28.50 -10.25 1.30
CA ARG A 52 29.40 -10.65 2.41
C ARG A 52 29.91 -12.11 2.27
N GLY A 53 30.27 -12.49 1.05
CA GLY A 53 30.76 -13.85 0.74
C GLY A 53 29.68 -14.94 0.65
N LYS A 54 28.42 -14.63 0.92
CA LYS A 54 27.30 -15.58 0.78
C LYS A 54 26.55 -15.37 -0.52
N LYS A 55 26.27 -16.45 -1.25
CA LYS A 55 25.49 -16.42 -2.49
C LYS A 55 24.07 -15.92 -2.21
N LEU A 56 23.59 -15.00 -3.05
CA LEU A 56 22.22 -14.53 -3.01
C LEU A 56 21.24 -15.66 -3.31
N SER A 57 20.20 -15.81 -2.49
CA SER A 57 19.15 -16.79 -2.69
C SER A 57 18.31 -16.47 -3.92
N SER A 58 17.65 -17.48 -4.50
CA SER A 58 16.64 -17.30 -5.54
C SER A 58 15.48 -16.44 -5.04
N GLN A 59 14.75 -15.84 -5.97
CA GLN A 59 13.54 -15.11 -5.64
C GLN A 59 12.51 -16.08 -5.02
N PRO A 60 11.91 -15.75 -3.86
CA PRO A 60 10.86 -16.55 -3.25
C PRO A 60 9.59 -16.56 -4.13
N GLU A 61 8.74 -17.55 -3.92
CA GLU A 61 7.43 -17.60 -4.55
C GLU A 61 6.62 -16.31 -4.30
N ALA A 62 5.81 -15.95 -5.28
CA ALA A 62 5.01 -14.74 -5.19
C ALA A 62 3.86 -14.91 -4.16
N ILE A 63 3.79 -14.00 -3.21
CA ILE A 63 2.80 -13.98 -2.13
C ILE A 63 1.84 -12.82 -2.37
N TYR A 64 0.55 -13.09 -2.24
CA TYR A 64 -0.52 -12.09 -2.38
C TYR A 64 -1.52 -12.28 -1.25
N LEU A 65 -1.55 -11.32 -0.31
CA LEU A 65 -2.40 -11.37 0.87
C LEU A 65 -3.36 -10.18 0.91
N MET A 66 -4.50 -10.42 1.49
CA MET A 66 -5.43 -9.41 1.96
C MET A 66 -5.46 -9.42 3.48
N LEU A 67 -5.32 -8.26 4.10
CA LEU A 67 -5.47 -8.04 5.53
C LEU A 67 -6.62 -7.06 5.78
N ASN A 68 -7.49 -7.36 6.73
CA ASN A 68 -8.37 -6.38 7.34
C ASN A 68 -7.64 -5.70 8.51
N LYS A 69 -6.97 -4.60 8.19
CA LYS A 69 -6.16 -3.85 9.16
C LYS A 69 -7.02 -3.28 10.30
N PRO A 70 -6.73 -3.57 11.56
CA PRO A 70 -7.39 -2.92 12.68
C PRO A 70 -6.88 -1.49 12.89
N ARG A 71 -7.64 -0.69 13.67
CA ARG A 71 -7.15 0.60 14.16
C ARG A 71 -5.95 0.43 15.09
N GLY A 72 -5.12 1.46 15.19
CA GLY A 72 -3.96 1.47 16.08
C GLY A 72 -2.70 0.85 15.49
N TYR A 73 -2.77 0.20 14.32
CA TYR A 73 -1.63 -0.41 13.65
C TYR A 73 -1.03 0.51 12.59
N THR A 74 0.28 0.64 12.56
CA THR A 74 1.00 1.35 11.51
C THR A 74 1.15 0.48 10.26
N CYS A 75 1.15 1.13 9.08
CA CYS A 75 1.22 0.48 7.77
C CYS A 75 2.58 0.78 7.11
N THR A 76 3.67 0.36 7.74
CA THR A 76 5.05 0.64 7.29
C THR A 76 5.98 -0.51 7.63
N ASN A 77 6.99 -0.75 6.77
CA ASN A 77 8.07 -1.70 7.07
C ASN A 77 9.08 -1.16 8.12
N ARG A 78 9.02 0.12 8.47
CA ARG A 78 9.82 0.68 9.57
C ARG A 78 9.16 0.34 10.90
N ARG A 79 9.95 -0.19 11.82
CA ARG A 79 9.51 -0.48 13.20
C ARG A 79 9.76 0.74 14.08
N PHE A 80 8.78 1.07 14.89
CA PHE A 80 8.88 2.09 15.91
C PHE A 80 8.65 1.45 17.29
N PRO A 81 9.42 1.81 18.32
CA PRO A 81 9.19 1.33 19.66
C PRO A 81 7.75 1.62 20.11
N ASN A 82 7.13 0.67 20.79
CA ASN A 82 5.77 0.79 21.34
C ASN A 82 4.64 1.02 20.31
N GLU A 83 4.90 0.81 19.02
CA GLU A 83 3.87 0.87 17.98
C GLU A 83 3.53 -0.50 17.41
N LYS A 84 2.24 -0.85 17.41
CA LYS A 84 1.72 -2.04 16.71
C LYS A 84 1.84 -1.85 15.20
N ASN A 85 2.27 -2.89 14.50
CA ASN A 85 2.50 -2.85 13.07
C ASN A 85 1.70 -3.95 12.37
N ILE A 86 1.21 -3.67 11.14
CA ILE A 86 0.42 -4.65 10.38
C ILE A 86 1.16 -5.97 10.13
N PHE A 87 2.49 -5.95 10.04
CA PHE A 87 3.30 -7.16 9.83
C PHE A 87 3.35 -8.06 11.07
N ASP A 88 2.93 -7.58 12.26
CA ASP A 88 2.80 -8.40 13.47
C ASP A 88 1.58 -9.32 13.42
N LEU A 89 0.64 -9.03 12.53
CA LEU A 89 -0.59 -9.83 12.32
C LEU A 89 -0.40 -10.96 11.31
N LEU A 90 0.75 -11.00 10.63
CA LEU A 90 1.01 -11.93 9.52
C LEU A 90 1.91 -13.09 9.97
N PRO A 91 1.67 -14.32 9.49
CA PRO A 91 2.49 -15.47 9.83
C PRO A 91 3.80 -15.51 9.04
N ASN A 92 3.86 -14.77 7.95
CA ASN A 92 4.96 -14.84 6.99
C ASN A 92 6.24 -14.23 7.53
N LYS A 93 7.34 -14.95 7.37
CA LYS A 93 8.70 -14.46 7.63
C LYS A 93 9.28 -13.70 6.43
N GLU A 94 8.70 -13.89 5.25
CA GLU A 94 9.12 -13.23 4.02
C GLU A 94 8.83 -11.73 4.09
N ARG A 95 9.66 -11.01 3.37
CA ARG A 95 9.53 -9.56 3.27
C ARG A 95 8.39 -9.16 2.35
N LEU A 96 7.30 -8.65 2.93
CA LEU A 96 6.15 -8.15 2.21
C LEU A 96 6.13 -6.61 2.12
N PHE A 97 5.44 -6.10 1.09
CA PHE A 97 5.13 -4.69 0.90
C PHE A 97 3.63 -4.48 1.02
N ALA A 98 3.23 -3.43 1.75
CA ALA A 98 1.84 -2.99 1.72
C ALA A 98 1.58 -2.22 0.41
N VAL A 99 0.52 -2.60 -0.30
CA VAL A 99 0.03 -1.89 -1.49
C VAL A 99 -0.80 -0.70 -1.04
N GLY A 100 -0.20 0.48 -1.12
CA GLY A 100 -0.74 1.67 -0.50
C GLY A 100 -0.66 1.59 1.03
N ARG A 101 -1.15 2.60 1.69
CA ARG A 101 -1.15 2.68 3.15
C ARG A 101 -2.51 3.12 3.67
N LEU A 102 -2.79 2.79 4.91
CA LEU A 102 -3.83 3.38 5.74
C LEU A 102 -3.18 4.04 6.94
N ASP A 103 -3.75 5.15 7.38
CA ASP A 103 -3.32 5.81 8.60
C ASP A 103 -3.52 4.88 9.81
N LYS A 104 -2.83 5.16 10.91
CA LYS A 104 -2.89 4.38 12.16
C LYS A 104 -4.33 4.28 12.69
N ASP A 105 -5.08 5.39 12.59
CA ASP A 105 -6.47 5.53 13.05
C ASP A 105 -7.53 5.14 11.99
N SER A 106 -7.12 4.62 10.84
CA SER A 106 -7.99 4.06 9.81
C SER A 106 -7.90 2.54 9.79
N ARG A 107 -8.95 1.86 9.31
CA ARG A 107 -9.04 0.40 9.26
C ARG A 107 -9.45 -0.13 7.89
N GLY A 108 -9.49 -1.43 7.74
CA GLY A 108 -10.00 -2.10 6.54
C GLY A 108 -8.92 -2.69 5.65
N LEU A 109 -9.24 -2.82 4.37
CA LEU A 109 -8.48 -3.55 3.37
C LEU A 109 -7.06 -3.00 3.17
N VAL A 110 -6.06 -3.86 3.36
CA VAL A 110 -4.68 -3.66 2.91
C VAL A 110 -4.25 -4.89 2.12
N LEU A 111 -3.78 -4.70 0.90
CA LEU A 111 -3.12 -5.75 0.14
C LEU A 111 -1.64 -5.78 0.46
N LEU A 112 -1.06 -6.98 0.53
CA LEU A 112 0.36 -7.19 0.80
C LEU A 112 0.91 -8.19 -0.21
N THR A 113 2.15 -7.95 -0.65
CA THR A 113 2.84 -8.85 -1.60
C THR A 113 4.36 -8.71 -1.47
N ASN A 114 5.10 -9.74 -1.90
CA ASN A 114 6.54 -9.65 -2.13
C ASN A 114 6.87 -9.27 -3.60
N ASN A 115 5.85 -9.17 -4.47
CA ASN A 115 6.00 -8.69 -5.84
C ASN A 115 6.05 -7.14 -5.86
N GLY A 116 7.27 -6.60 -5.90
CA GLY A 116 7.48 -5.15 -5.85
C GLY A 116 6.97 -4.39 -7.08
N ASP A 117 6.92 -5.01 -8.25
CA ASP A 117 6.42 -4.39 -9.47
C ASP A 117 4.90 -4.26 -9.41
N LEU A 118 4.18 -5.28 -8.94
CA LEU A 118 2.75 -5.20 -8.68
C LEU A 118 2.44 -4.18 -7.57
N ALA A 119 3.20 -4.19 -6.47
CA ALA A 119 3.01 -3.23 -5.39
C ALA A 119 3.16 -1.78 -5.88
N PHE A 120 4.15 -1.52 -6.74
CA PHE A 120 4.33 -0.20 -7.38
C PHE A 120 3.14 0.14 -8.28
N LYS A 121 2.78 -0.73 -9.22
CA LYS A 121 1.66 -0.52 -10.15
C LYS A 121 0.37 -0.17 -9.40
N LEU A 122 0.02 -0.92 -8.37
CA LEU A 122 -1.22 -0.73 -7.61
C LEU A 122 -1.20 0.46 -6.63
N SER A 123 -0.02 0.99 -6.27
CA SER A 123 0.10 2.09 -5.31
C SER A 123 0.43 3.43 -5.93
N HIS A 124 1.03 3.45 -7.12
CA HIS A 124 1.47 4.70 -7.73
C HIS A 124 0.29 5.50 -8.28
N PRO A 125 0.21 6.82 -8.02
CA PRO A 125 -0.94 7.65 -8.40
C PRO A 125 -1.26 7.67 -9.90
N SER A 126 -0.24 7.54 -10.78
CA SER A 126 -0.41 7.57 -12.23
C SER A 126 -1.29 6.44 -12.80
N PHE A 127 -1.54 5.39 -12.04
CA PHE A 127 -2.41 4.29 -12.46
C PHE A 127 -3.86 4.44 -12.00
N GLU A 128 -4.20 5.50 -11.27
CA GLU A 128 -5.57 5.90 -10.88
C GLU A 128 -6.43 4.78 -10.27
N HIS A 129 -5.81 3.88 -9.51
CA HIS A 129 -6.52 2.77 -8.89
C HIS A 129 -7.57 3.24 -7.89
N LYS A 130 -8.83 2.87 -8.15
CA LYS A 130 -9.96 3.21 -7.29
C LYS A 130 -9.84 2.55 -5.92
N LYS A 131 -10.19 3.33 -4.90
CA LYS A 131 -10.24 2.93 -3.49
C LYS A 131 -11.57 3.38 -2.92
N GLU A 132 -12.31 2.47 -2.33
CA GLU A 132 -13.61 2.80 -1.74
C GLU A 132 -13.52 2.73 -0.21
N TYR A 133 -14.13 3.73 0.40
CA TYR A 133 -14.11 3.91 1.83
C TYR A 133 -15.51 4.08 2.37
N GLN A 134 -15.83 3.32 3.40
CA GLN A 134 -16.99 3.57 4.24
C GLN A 134 -16.57 4.56 5.34
N VAL A 135 -17.29 5.66 5.43
CA VAL A 135 -17.03 6.76 6.37
C VAL A 135 -18.23 6.93 7.27
N LYS A 136 -18.07 6.73 8.58
CA LYS A 136 -19.11 7.01 9.58
C LYS A 136 -18.80 8.32 10.28
N LEU A 137 -19.76 9.22 10.31
CA LEU A 137 -19.65 10.54 10.93
C LEU A 137 -20.26 10.55 12.34
N LYS A 138 -19.76 11.47 13.16
CA LYS A 138 -20.28 11.74 14.50
C LYS A 138 -21.59 12.54 14.44
N GLU A 139 -21.55 13.60 13.68
CA GLU A 139 -22.65 14.56 13.56
C GLU A 139 -23.72 14.05 12.58
N LYS A 140 -24.98 14.42 12.84
CA LYS A 140 -26.07 14.22 11.88
C LYS A 140 -25.84 15.13 10.67
N VAL A 141 -25.97 14.55 9.48
CA VAL A 141 -25.77 15.27 8.22
C VAL A 141 -27.11 15.77 7.69
N GLU A 142 -27.28 17.09 7.68
CA GLU A 142 -28.53 17.70 7.23
C GLU A 142 -28.66 17.75 5.70
N LYS A 143 -27.56 18.01 4.99
CA LYS A 143 -27.54 18.21 3.53
C LYS A 143 -26.56 17.23 2.84
N PRO A 144 -26.81 15.91 2.88
CA PRO A 144 -25.84 14.93 2.37
C PRO A 144 -25.60 15.04 0.86
N LYS A 145 -26.64 15.36 0.06
CA LYS A 145 -26.49 15.56 -1.39
C LYS A 145 -25.51 16.68 -1.72
N LEU A 146 -25.61 17.82 -1.02
CA LEU A 146 -24.70 18.95 -1.22
C LEU A 146 -23.25 18.57 -0.96
N ILE A 147 -22.99 17.78 0.10
CA ILE A 147 -21.64 17.31 0.45
C ILE A 147 -21.12 16.40 -0.66
N SER A 148 -21.93 15.42 -1.11
CA SER A 148 -21.56 14.51 -2.20
C SER A 148 -21.23 15.27 -3.49
N GLU A 149 -22.06 16.22 -3.89
CA GLU A 149 -21.83 17.05 -5.08
C GLU A 149 -20.54 17.88 -4.97
N LYS A 150 -20.28 18.48 -3.80
CA LYS A 150 -19.06 19.24 -3.55
C LYS A 150 -17.82 18.37 -3.63
N PHE A 151 -17.86 17.14 -3.10
CA PHE A 151 -16.75 16.20 -3.19
C PHE A 151 -16.44 15.78 -4.64
N ILE A 152 -17.47 15.62 -5.47
CA ILE A 152 -17.32 15.28 -6.90
C ILE A 152 -16.82 16.50 -7.69
N LYS A 153 -17.37 17.69 -7.45
CA LYS A 153 -16.96 18.94 -8.12
C LYS A 153 -15.53 19.34 -7.72
N GLY A 154 -15.15 19.05 -6.49
CA GLY A 154 -13.85 19.34 -5.90
C GLY A 154 -13.93 20.40 -4.81
N ILE A 155 -13.08 20.21 -3.83
CA ILE A 155 -12.89 21.12 -2.70
C ILE A 155 -11.41 21.31 -2.40
N ASP A 156 -11.05 22.49 -1.96
CA ASP A 156 -9.70 22.75 -1.44
C ASP A 156 -9.58 22.17 -0.03
N ILE A 157 -8.59 21.29 0.15
CA ILE A 157 -8.33 20.65 1.45
C ILE A 157 -7.13 21.27 2.18
N GLY A 158 -6.54 22.33 1.65
CA GLY A 158 -5.39 23.03 2.23
C GLY A 158 -4.07 22.25 2.16
N GLU A 159 -3.10 22.62 2.98
CA GLU A 159 -1.74 22.01 3.07
C GLU A 159 -1.02 21.91 1.70
N ASN A 160 -1.25 22.87 0.78
CA ASN A 160 -0.69 22.91 -0.59
C ASN A 160 -1.09 21.72 -1.50
N ASP A 161 -2.08 20.92 -1.10
CA ASP A 161 -2.61 19.84 -1.94
C ASP A 161 -3.62 20.34 -2.99
N GLY A 162 -4.11 21.58 -2.82
CA GLY A 162 -5.07 22.22 -3.71
C GLY A 162 -6.45 21.56 -3.73
N ILE A 163 -7.11 21.70 -4.88
CA ILE A 163 -8.45 21.13 -5.08
C ILE A 163 -8.34 19.63 -5.32
N VAL A 164 -9.03 18.85 -4.49
CA VAL A 164 -9.16 17.38 -4.64
C VAL A 164 -10.60 17.01 -5.00
N LYS A 165 -10.76 15.89 -5.72
CA LYS A 165 -12.06 15.39 -6.14
C LYS A 165 -12.24 13.94 -5.72
N ALA A 166 -13.46 13.57 -5.36
CA ALA A 166 -13.86 12.18 -5.28
C ALA A 166 -14.37 11.72 -6.66
N VAL A 167 -14.08 10.47 -7.00
CA VAL A 167 -14.66 9.79 -8.19
C VAL A 167 -16.14 9.45 -7.93
N GLY A 168 -16.48 9.19 -6.66
CA GLY A 168 -17.84 8.94 -6.21
C GLY A 168 -17.99 9.31 -4.74
N ALA A 169 -19.17 9.81 -4.40
CA ALA A 169 -19.56 10.14 -3.03
C ALA A 169 -21.04 9.87 -2.86
N GLU A 170 -21.39 8.84 -2.12
CA GLU A 170 -22.75 8.39 -1.90
C GLU A 170 -23.07 8.44 -0.40
N TYR A 171 -24.18 9.07 -0.03
CA TYR A 171 -24.72 9.00 1.31
C TYR A 171 -25.67 7.81 1.40
N LEU A 172 -25.42 6.94 2.32
CA LEU A 172 -26.35 5.86 2.67
C LEU A 172 -27.36 6.38 3.71
N GLN A 173 -27.38 5.78 4.87
CA GLN A 173 -28.19 6.20 6.02
C GLN A 173 -27.32 6.22 7.28
N ASN A 174 -27.84 6.72 8.40
CA ASN A 174 -27.16 6.69 9.69
C ASN A 174 -25.77 7.35 9.67
N ASN A 175 -25.62 8.49 8.99
CA ASN A 175 -24.39 9.26 8.86
C ASN A 175 -23.23 8.48 8.21
N ILE A 176 -23.54 7.60 7.28
CA ILE A 176 -22.56 6.80 6.55
C ILE A 176 -22.47 7.29 5.10
N PHE A 177 -21.24 7.55 4.66
CA PHE A 177 -20.90 7.80 3.25
C PHE A 177 -20.03 6.66 2.69
N ILE A 178 -20.19 6.40 1.39
CA ILE A 178 -19.22 5.67 0.58
C ILE A 178 -18.49 6.67 -0.29
N ILE A 179 -17.17 6.75 -0.10
CA ILE A 179 -16.31 7.67 -0.86
C ILE A 179 -15.36 6.85 -1.73
N THR A 180 -15.36 7.14 -3.03
CA THR A 180 -14.44 6.54 -4.01
C THR A 180 -13.40 7.55 -4.42
N LEU A 181 -12.12 7.21 -4.27
CA LEU A 181 -10.97 8.01 -4.69
C LEU A 181 -10.13 7.25 -5.72
N SER A 182 -9.54 7.94 -6.70
CA SER A 182 -8.49 7.42 -7.58
C SER A 182 -7.08 7.80 -7.10
N GLU A 183 -6.97 8.79 -6.24
CA GLU A 183 -5.73 9.28 -5.64
C GLU A 183 -5.67 9.01 -4.12
N GLY A 184 -4.66 9.51 -3.44
CA GLY A 184 -4.53 9.35 -1.98
C GLY A 184 -3.58 10.37 -1.37
N LYS A 185 -4.07 11.61 -1.22
CA LYS A 185 -3.35 12.64 -0.47
C LYS A 185 -3.34 12.31 1.03
N LYS A 186 -2.38 12.89 1.74
CA LYS A 186 -2.27 12.71 3.20
C LYS A 186 -3.58 13.07 3.90
N ARG A 187 -4.20 12.09 4.57
CA ARG A 187 -5.46 12.23 5.32
C ARG A 187 -6.61 12.88 4.50
N GLN A 188 -6.63 12.63 3.18
CA GLN A 188 -7.53 13.32 2.24
C GLN A 188 -8.98 13.29 2.68
N ILE A 189 -9.57 12.13 2.92
CA ILE A 189 -10.99 12.01 3.31
C ILE A 189 -11.27 12.75 4.62
N ARG A 190 -10.36 12.69 5.60
CA ARG A 190 -10.54 13.41 6.88
C ARG A 190 -10.55 14.92 6.68
N ARG A 191 -9.70 15.44 5.80
CA ARG A 191 -9.65 16.87 5.45
C ARG A 191 -10.86 17.29 4.63
N MET A 192 -11.36 16.43 3.73
CA MET A 192 -12.57 16.66 2.97
C MET A 192 -13.80 16.84 3.88
N PHE A 193 -13.98 15.97 4.87
CA PHE A 193 -15.08 16.10 5.84
C PHE A 193 -14.88 17.26 6.81
N ASN A 194 -13.63 17.54 7.20
CA ASN A 194 -13.30 18.70 8.05
C ASN A 194 -13.64 20.04 7.40
N TYR A 195 -13.59 20.15 6.08
CA TYR A 195 -14.07 21.33 5.32
C TYR A 195 -15.53 21.67 5.68
N PHE A 196 -16.36 20.68 5.97
CA PHE A 196 -17.74 20.84 6.43
C PHE A 196 -17.87 20.81 7.95
N LYS A 197 -16.78 20.88 8.71
CA LYS A 197 -16.75 20.75 10.18
C LYS A 197 -17.36 19.44 10.70
N LEU A 198 -17.27 18.36 9.90
CA LEU A 198 -17.78 17.03 10.24
C LEU A 198 -16.66 16.12 10.74
N THR A 199 -16.92 15.42 11.85
CA THR A 199 -15.95 14.53 12.51
C THR A 199 -16.14 13.10 12.08
N ILE A 200 -15.07 12.46 11.58
CA ILE A 200 -15.09 11.05 11.21
C ILE A 200 -14.89 10.19 12.47
N LEU A 201 -15.90 9.40 12.82
CA LEU A 201 -15.82 8.37 13.85
C LEU A 201 -15.10 7.11 13.36
N ASP A 202 -15.41 6.70 12.11
CA ASP A 202 -14.83 5.50 11.53
C ASP A 202 -14.52 5.71 10.05
N LEU A 203 -13.31 5.27 9.66
CA LEU A 203 -12.84 5.28 8.27
C LEU A 203 -12.33 3.88 7.92
N LYS A 204 -13.12 3.15 7.13
CA LYS A 204 -12.84 1.79 6.72
C LYS A 204 -12.67 1.70 5.21
N ARG A 205 -11.49 1.28 4.73
CA ARG A 205 -11.33 0.96 3.30
C ARG A 205 -11.97 -0.39 3.01
N ILE A 206 -12.99 -0.39 2.15
CA ILE A 206 -13.77 -1.58 1.80
C ILE A 206 -13.37 -2.20 0.46
N SER A 207 -12.72 -1.41 -0.43
CA SER A 207 -12.25 -1.88 -1.72
C SER A 207 -10.93 -1.21 -2.12
N LEU A 208 -10.09 -1.92 -2.84
CA LEU A 208 -8.85 -1.44 -3.46
C LEU A 208 -8.66 -2.11 -4.80
N SER A 209 -8.58 -1.33 -5.87
CA SER A 209 -8.33 -1.82 -7.24
C SER A 209 -9.32 -2.91 -7.69
N GLY A 210 -10.58 -2.89 -7.23
CA GLY A 210 -11.60 -3.90 -7.56
C GLY A 210 -11.56 -5.14 -6.69
N ILE A 211 -10.64 -5.23 -5.73
CA ILE A 211 -10.65 -6.27 -4.70
C ILE A 211 -11.47 -5.77 -3.51
N PHE A 212 -12.43 -6.55 -3.07
CA PHE A 212 -13.34 -6.21 -1.98
C PHE A 212 -12.95 -6.92 -0.68
N LEU A 213 -13.06 -6.22 0.44
CA LEU A 213 -12.78 -6.75 1.76
C LEU A 213 -13.70 -7.93 2.13
N GLY A 214 -14.97 -7.85 1.72
CA GLY A 214 -15.99 -8.85 2.07
C GLY A 214 -16.17 -9.00 3.58
N ASN A 215 -16.37 -10.24 4.00
CA ASN A 215 -16.63 -10.61 5.41
C ASN A 215 -15.35 -10.94 6.19
N LEU A 216 -14.16 -10.58 5.71
CA LEU A 216 -12.93 -10.82 6.44
C LEU A 216 -12.96 -10.03 7.75
N GLU A 217 -12.84 -10.73 8.89
CA GLU A 217 -12.85 -10.13 10.23
C GLU A 217 -11.66 -9.20 10.45
N GLU A 218 -11.83 -8.20 11.32
CA GLU A 218 -10.77 -7.26 11.67
C GLU A 218 -9.59 -7.96 12.35
N GLY A 219 -8.38 -7.64 11.91
CA GLY A 219 -7.14 -8.30 12.35
C GLY A 219 -6.83 -9.62 11.63
N LYS A 220 -7.76 -10.15 10.83
CA LYS A 220 -7.54 -11.37 10.06
C LYS A 220 -7.02 -11.06 8.66
N TRP A 221 -6.34 -12.05 8.08
CA TRP A 221 -5.81 -12.02 6.73
C TRP A 221 -6.17 -13.32 5.97
N ARG A 222 -6.13 -13.27 4.66
CA ARG A 222 -6.22 -14.44 3.77
C ARG A 222 -5.34 -14.28 2.55
N ASN A 223 -5.01 -15.37 1.90
CA ASN A 223 -4.46 -15.34 0.56
C ASN A 223 -5.52 -14.79 -0.43
N LEU A 224 -5.07 -14.08 -1.46
CA LEU A 224 -5.91 -13.82 -2.63
C LEU A 224 -6.15 -15.13 -3.40
N ASN A 225 -7.35 -15.29 -3.94
CA ASN A 225 -7.65 -16.41 -4.81
C ASN A 225 -7.08 -16.19 -6.22
N LYS A 226 -7.07 -17.26 -7.04
CA LYS A 226 -6.51 -17.21 -8.40
C LYS A 226 -7.13 -16.12 -9.27
N LYS A 227 -8.45 -15.97 -9.23
CA LYS A 227 -9.17 -14.92 -10.01
C LYS A 227 -8.79 -13.51 -9.58
N GLU A 228 -8.64 -13.27 -8.28
CA GLU A 228 -8.19 -11.97 -7.73
C GLU A 228 -6.75 -11.65 -8.17
N ILE A 229 -5.86 -12.65 -8.13
CA ILE A 229 -4.46 -12.51 -8.57
C ILE A 229 -4.39 -12.20 -10.06
N GLU A 230 -5.05 -13.01 -10.89
CA GLU A 230 -5.11 -12.82 -12.35
C GLU A 230 -5.66 -11.44 -12.71
N TYR A 231 -6.74 -11.03 -12.04
CA TYR A 231 -7.33 -9.70 -12.23
C TYR A 231 -6.34 -8.56 -11.92
N LEU A 232 -5.57 -8.67 -10.83
CA LEU A 232 -4.57 -7.64 -10.46
C LEU A 232 -3.35 -7.64 -11.39
N LEU A 233 -2.93 -8.79 -11.90
CA LEU A 233 -1.78 -8.90 -12.80
C LEU A 233 -2.08 -8.38 -14.21
N ASN A 234 -3.34 -8.52 -14.67
CA ASN A 234 -3.80 -8.11 -16.00
C ASN A 234 -4.27 -6.64 -16.05
N LYS A 235 -4.32 -5.96 -14.93
CA LYS A 235 -4.71 -4.56 -14.79
C LYS A 235 -3.53 -3.62 -15.01
#